data_9506cdcde362bea6153e939d57b15718
#
_entry.id   9506cdcde362bea6153e939d57b15718
#
_cell.length_a   1.000
_cell.length_b   1.000
_cell.length_c   1.000
_cell.angle_alpha   90.00
_cell.angle_beta   90.00
_cell.angle_gamma   90.00
#
_symmetry.space_group_name_H-M   'P 1'
#
loop_
_entity.id
_entity.type
_entity.pdbx_description
1 polymer ?
#
loop_
_entity_poly.entity_id
_entity_poly.type
_entity_poly.pdbx_seq_one_letter_code
_entity_poly.pdbx_strand_id
1 'polypeptide(L)'
;GQSFVTEGALVSQGDTNTMATVQQINKVYVDVKQSISEYERLQTALQSGELSANNEKTVRISNSHGQPYKVSAKMLFEDINVDPETGDVTIRIEVQNPERKLLPGMYVRVNIDRASVPQALLVPAQAIQRNINGEPQVYVINAKGAADIRPIELGQQYEQFYIVSKGLKAGDKVVVEGIERIQPNQKLELATWKAPASSNSTLP
;
A
#
# COMPACT_ATOMS: atom_id res chain seq x y z
N GLY A 1 14.34 32.69 4.00
CA GLY A 1 14.37 32.65 2.53
C GLY A 1 15.60 33.37 2.02
N GLN A 2 15.85 33.25 0.74
CA GLN A 2 16.93 33.95 0.07
C GLN A 2 16.54 35.44 -0.06
N SER A 3 17.47 36.35 0.25
CA SER A 3 17.30 37.78 -0.01
C SER A 3 17.70 38.10 -1.46
N PHE A 4 16.88 38.84 -2.16
CA PHE A 4 17.13 39.25 -3.54
C PHE A 4 17.68 40.69 -3.60
N VAL A 5 17.81 41.34 -2.45
CA VAL A 5 18.42 42.68 -2.32
C VAL A 5 19.62 42.63 -1.39
N THR A 6 20.67 43.36 -1.76
CA THR A 6 21.89 43.48 -0.96
C THR A 6 21.79 44.65 0.02
N GLU A 7 22.61 44.63 1.08
CA GLU A 7 22.71 45.77 2.00
C GLU A 7 23.12 47.05 1.25
N GLY A 8 22.42 48.15 1.54
CA GLY A 8 22.64 49.44 0.90
C GLY A 8 21.88 49.63 -0.42
N ALA A 9 21.12 48.65 -0.91
CA ALA A 9 20.28 48.82 -2.10
C ALA A 9 19.13 49.80 -1.81
N LEU A 10 18.87 50.72 -2.72
CA LEU A 10 17.72 51.61 -2.66
C LEU A 10 16.45 50.79 -3.00
N VAL A 11 15.46 50.82 -2.13
CA VAL A 11 14.15 50.22 -2.35
C VAL A 11 13.07 51.28 -2.26
N SER A 12 12.12 51.28 -3.19
CA SER A 12 11.06 52.28 -3.27
C SER A 12 9.69 51.60 -3.15
N GLN A 13 8.71 52.33 -2.63
CA GLN A 13 7.33 51.86 -2.59
C GLN A 13 6.80 51.72 -4.03
N GLY A 14 6.43 50.51 -4.43
CA GLY A 14 6.00 50.20 -5.80
C GLY A 14 7.05 49.47 -6.65
N ASP A 15 8.23 49.21 -6.10
CA ASP A 15 9.20 48.32 -6.76
C ASP A 15 8.59 46.93 -7.00
N THR A 16 8.64 46.45 -8.24
CA THR A 16 8.18 45.11 -8.63
C THR A 16 9.13 43.99 -8.22
N ASN A 17 10.32 44.37 -7.71
CA ASN A 17 11.33 43.40 -7.30
C ASN A 17 11.02 42.81 -5.93
N THR A 18 10.86 41.48 -5.90
CA THR A 18 10.69 40.74 -4.64
C THR A 18 11.95 40.88 -3.79
N MET A 19 11.84 41.43 -2.59
CA MET A 19 12.99 41.59 -1.67
C MET A 19 13.36 40.29 -0.98
N ALA A 20 12.38 39.50 -0.55
CA ALA A 20 12.55 38.17 0.05
C ALA A 20 11.26 37.37 -0.06
N THR A 21 11.37 36.07 -0.07
CA THR A 21 10.22 35.18 -0.01
C THR A 21 10.11 34.56 1.38
N VAL A 22 8.98 34.82 2.06
CA VAL A 22 8.65 34.25 3.35
C VAL A 22 7.64 33.12 3.11
N GLN A 23 7.97 31.91 3.54
CA GLN A 23 7.10 30.74 3.41
C GLN A 23 6.66 30.25 4.79
N GLN A 24 5.39 29.97 4.93
CA GLN A 24 4.86 29.32 6.12
C GLN A 24 4.99 27.81 5.92
N ILE A 25 5.82 27.14 6.74
CA ILE A 25 6.14 25.72 6.61
C ILE A 25 5.64 24.87 7.78
N ASN A 26 4.82 25.45 8.69
CA ASN A 26 4.19 24.68 9.79
C ASN A 26 3.18 23.64 9.27
N LYS A 27 2.66 23.87 8.09
CA LYS A 27 1.77 23.03 7.33
C LYS A 27 2.28 23.00 5.90
N VAL A 28 2.37 21.81 5.32
CA VAL A 28 2.79 21.61 3.93
C VAL A 28 1.76 20.76 3.19
N TYR A 29 1.74 20.87 1.88
CA TYR A 29 0.93 20.05 1.02
C TYR A 29 1.81 19.08 0.25
N VAL A 30 1.38 17.83 0.17
CA VAL A 30 2.01 16.78 -0.63
C VAL A 30 1.05 16.42 -1.75
N ASP A 31 1.48 16.66 -2.98
CA ASP A 31 0.73 16.30 -4.17
C ASP A 31 1.21 14.94 -4.69
N VAL A 32 0.29 13.97 -4.72
CA VAL A 32 0.54 12.62 -5.20
C VAL A 32 -0.18 12.45 -6.54
N LYS A 33 0.57 12.11 -7.57
CA LYS A 33 -0.01 11.79 -8.87
C LYS A 33 -0.34 10.30 -8.96
N GLN A 34 -1.53 9.99 -9.45
CA GLN A 34 -2.02 8.63 -9.67
C GLN A 34 -2.61 8.55 -11.07
N SER A 35 -2.36 7.48 -11.81
CA SER A 35 -2.96 7.31 -13.12
C SER A 35 -4.48 7.11 -13.02
N ILE A 36 -5.22 7.64 -13.99
CA ILE A 36 -6.68 7.47 -14.05
C ILE A 36 -7.07 5.99 -14.05
N SER A 37 -6.31 5.13 -14.72
CA SER A 37 -6.59 3.70 -14.80
C SER A 37 -6.49 3.00 -13.43
N GLU A 38 -5.54 3.38 -12.57
CA GLU A 38 -5.46 2.87 -11.20
C GLU A 38 -6.62 3.37 -10.36
N TYR A 39 -7.01 4.63 -10.53
CA TYR A 39 -8.17 5.21 -9.86
C TYR A 39 -9.45 4.46 -10.23
N GLU A 40 -9.71 4.26 -11.52
CA GLU A 40 -10.90 3.54 -12.01
C GLU A 40 -10.93 2.08 -11.54
N ARG A 41 -9.77 1.40 -11.53
CA ARG A 41 -9.65 0.04 -11.01
C ARG A 41 -10.03 -0.04 -9.53
N LEU A 42 -9.57 0.91 -8.73
CA LEU A 42 -9.93 0.98 -7.31
C LEU A 42 -11.43 1.24 -7.13
N GLN A 43 -12.02 2.15 -7.90
CA GLN A 43 -13.46 2.43 -7.86
C GLN A 43 -14.29 1.20 -8.24
N THR A 44 -13.90 0.50 -9.29
CA THR A 44 -14.57 -0.74 -9.72
C THR A 44 -14.52 -1.82 -8.65
N ALA A 45 -13.36 -2.03 -8.03
CA ALA A 45 -13.20 -3.01 -6.96
C ALA A 45 -13.98 -2.65 -5.68
N LEU A 46 -14.15 -1.37 -5.38
CA LEU A 46 -15.01 -0.89 -4.29
C LEU A 46 -16.50 -1.11 -4.62
N GLN A 47 -16.93 -0.84 -5.85
CA GLN A 47 -18.32 -1.03 -6.29
C GLN A 47 -18.72 -2.50 -6.37
N SER A 48 -17.81 -3.37 -6.79
CA SER A 48 -18.04 -4.82 -6.84
C SER A 48 -18.07 -5.48 -5.45
N GLY A 49 -17.65 -4.76 -4.39
CA GLY A 49 -17.54 -5.29 -3.03
C GLY A 49 -16.31 -6.18 -2.81
N GLU A 50 -15.41 -6.28 -3.79
CA GLU A 50 -14.11 -6.96 -3.66
C GLU A 50 -13.23 -6.26 -2.61
N LEU A 51 -13.36 -4.92 -2.54
CA LEU A 51 -12.72 -4.09 -1.55
C LEU A 51 -13.76 -3.36 -0.70
N SER A 52 -13.46 -3.17 0.57
CA SER A 52 -14.18 -2.25 1.45
C SER A 52 -13.42 -0.93 1.58
N ALA A 53 -14.12 0.18 1.44
CA ALA A 53 -13.52 1.48 1.69
C ALA A 53 -13.04 1.59 3.14
N ASN A 54 -11.80 2.01 3.31
CA ASN A 54 -11.31 2.32 4.65
C ASN A 54 -11.76 3.73 5.03
N ASN A 55 -12.63 3.83 6.03
CA ASN A 55 -13.15 5.11 6.52
C ASN A 55 -12.04 5.95 7.19
N GLU A 56 -11.05 5.30 7.80
CA GLU A 56 -9.86 5.93 8.33
C GLU A 56 -8.73 5.81 7.30
N LYS A 57 -8.72 6.71 6.32
CA LYS A 57 -7.66 6.78 5.31
C LYS A 57 -6.33 7.12 5.99
N THR A 58 -5.61 6.10 6.44
CA THR A 58 -4.30 6.27 7.07
C THR A 58 -3.28 6.65 6.01
N VAL A 59 -2.63 7.79 6.21
CA VAL A 59 -1.58 8.30 5.33
C VAL A 59 -0.26 8.24 6.07
N ARG A 60 0.71 7.51 5.51
CA ARG A 60 2.08 7.42 6.03
C ARG A 60 3.04 8.07 5.05
N ILE A 61 3.89 8.95 5.56
CA ILE A 61 4.88 9.69 4.77
C ILE A 61 6.27 9.24 5.20
N SER A 62 7.12 8.92 4.23
CA SER A 62 8.50 8.53 4.45
C SER A 62 9.44 9.27 3.51
N ASN A 63 10.72 9.35 3.90
CA ASN A 63 11.76 9.92 3.04
C ASN A 63 12.12 8.94 1.90
N SER A 64 13.01 9.34 1.01
CA SER A 64 13.52 8.53 -0.09
C SER A 64 14.18 7.20 0.36
N HIS A 65 14.67 7.15 1.59
CA HIS A 65 15.29 5.98 2.21
C HIS A 65 14.29 5.07 2.95
N GLY A 66 12.99 5.38 2.89
CA GLY A 66 11.93 4.58 3.53
C GLY A 66 11.74 4.87 5.03
N GLN A 67 12.47 5.83 5.62
CA GLN A 67 12.30 6.18 7.03
C GLN A 67 11.03 7.03 7.21
N PRO A 68 10.11 6.64 8.12
CA PRO A 68 8.85 7.34 8.31
C PRO A 68 9.06 8.69 9.00
N TYR A 69 8.29 9.68 8.55
CA TYR A 69 8.11 10.93 9.29
C TYR A 69 6.99 10.76 10.32
N LYS A 70 7.24 11.15 11.56
CA LYS A 70 6.22 11.18 12.63
C LYS A 70 5.37 12.45 12.47
N VAL A 71 4.52 12.47 11.47
CA VAL A 71 3.66 13.61 11.15
C VAL A 71 2.21 13.17 11.03
N SER A 72 1.29 14.06 11.40
CA SER A 72 -0.13 13.86 11.15
C SER A 72 -0.44 14.33 9.73
N ALA A 73 -1.00 13.45 8.92
CA ALA A 73 -1.37 13.73 7.54
C ALA A 73 -2.87 13.52 7.36
N LYS A 74 -3.53 14.46 6.71
CA LYS A 74 -4.95 14.40 6.39
C LYS A 74 -5.14 14.58 4.89
N MET A 75 -5.81 13.63 4.27
CA MET A 75 -6.25 13.77 2.89
C MET A 75 -7.35 14.83 2.84
N LEU A 76 -7.10 15.94 2.13
CA LEU A 76 -8.05 17.05 2.06
C LEU A 76 -9.07 16.83 0.96
N PHE A 77 -8.60 16.49 -0.23
CA PHE A 77 -9.44 16.26 -1.40
C PHE A 77 -8.73 15.28 -2.35
N GLU A 78 -9.51 14.45 -3.01
CA GLU A 78 -9.18 13.98 -4.34
C GLU A 78 -9.60 15.14 -5.25
N ASP A 79 -8.67 15.99 -5.63
CA ASP A 79 -8.94 16.96 -6.67
C ASP A 79 -9.04 16.15 -7.97
N ILE A 80 -10.29 15.89 -8.39
CA ILE A 80 -10.60 15.06 -9.56
C ILE A 80 -10.30 15.87 -10.84
N ASN A 81 -9.25 16.66 -10.81
CA ASN A 81 -8.76 17.31 -11.98
C ASN A 81 -7.78 16.37 -12.68
N VAL A 82 -8.25 15.79 -13.77
CA VAL A 82 -7.40 14.96 -14.63
C VAL A 82 -6.53 15.90 -15.44
N ASP A 83 -5.24 15.77 -15.34
CA ASP A 83 -4.32 16.45 -16.22
C ASP A 83 -4.51 15.91 -17.66
N PRO A 84 -4.97 16.73 -18.63
CA PRO A 84 -5.30 16.25 -19.97
C PRO A 84 -4.07 15.79 -20.77
N GLU A 85 -2.87 16.19 -20.37
CA GLU A 85 -1.63 15.81 -21.06
C GLU A 85 -1.09 14.45 -20.57
N THR A 86 -1.21 14.19 -19.27
CA THR A 86 -0.65 12.98 -18.65
C THR A 86 -1.70 11.94 -18.28
N GLY A 87 -2.97 12.31 -18.19
CA GLY A 87 -4.05 11.45 -17.71
C GLY A 87 -3.94 11.13 -16.21
N ASP A 88 -3.22 11.94 -15.44
CA ASP A 88 -3.04 11.73 -14.01
C ASP A 88 -4.08 12.50 -13.18
N VAL A 89 -4.48 11.87 -12.09
CA VAL A 89 -5.28 12.49 -11.03
C VAL A 89 -4.33 12.94 -9.91
N THR A 90 -4.47 14.18 -9.45
CA THR A 90 -3.67 14.69 -8.34
C THR A 90 -4.46 14.57 -7.03
N ILE A 91 -3.84 13.93 -6.05
CA ILE A 91 -4.36 13.80 -4.69
C ILE A 91 -3.55 14.74 -3.79
N ARG A 92 -4.21 15.72 -3.18
CA ARG A 92 -3.57 16.66 -2.26
C ARG A 92 -3.75 16.24 -0.81
N ILE A 93 -2.63 16.13 -0.11
CA ILE A 93 -2.55 15.72 1.29
C ILE A 93 -2.01 16.87 2.11
N GLU A 94 -2.77 17.30 3.11
CA GLU A 94 -2.31 18.25 4.10
C GLU A 94 -1.51 17.53 5.18
N VAL A 95 -0.32 18.02 5.46
CA VAL A 95 0.59 17.45 6.45
C VAL A 95 0.96 18.51 7.48
N GLN A 96 0.74 18.20 8.75
CA GLN A 96 1.21 19.02 9.84
C GLN A 96 2.72 18.83 10.00
N ASN A 97 3.48 19.92 10.01
CA ASN A 97 4.95 19.91 9.99
C ASN A 97 5.53 20.73 11.16
N PRO A 98 5.21 20.38 12.42
CA PRO A 98 5.65 21.17 13.58
C PRO A 98 7.16 21.20 13.74
N GLU A 99 7.84 20.11 13.38
CA GLU A 99 9.30 20.00 13.44
C GLU A 99 10.01 20.62 12.22
N ARG A 100 9.26 21.14 11.25
CA ARG A 100 9.78 21.74 10.01
C ARG A 100 10.75 20.87 9.22
N LYS A 101 10.61 19.55 9.32
CA LYS A 101 11.43 18.57 8.60
C LYS A 101 11.07 18.43 7.13
N LEU A 102 9.83 18.72 6.78
CA LEU A 102 9.37 18.73 5.39
C LEU A 102 9.52 20.13 4.81
N LEU A 103 10.26 20.24 3.72
CA LEU A 103 10.50 21.51 3.03
C LEU A 103 9.81 21.47 1.67
N PRO A 104 9.30 22.63 1.19
CA PRO A 104 8.78 22.74 -0.16
C PRO A 104 9.83 22.31 -1.20
N GLY A 105 9.41 21.52 -2.20
CA GLY A 105 10.28 20.97 -3.23
C GLY A 105 10.96 19.65 -2.87
N MET A 106 10.76 19.11 -1.67
CA MET A 106 11.26 17.78 -1.32
C MET A 106 10.41 16.67 -1.94
N TYR A 107 11.10 15.60 -2.38
CA TYR A 107 10.43 14.34 -2.75
C TYR A 107 10.22 13.48 -1.52
N VAL A 108 8.99 13.00 -1.35
CA VAL A 108 8.59 12.09 -0.28
C VAL A 108 7.86 10.87 -0.85
N ARG A 109 7.91 9.77 -0.13
CA ARG A 109 7.13 8.57 -0.45
C ARG A 109 5.87 8.57 0.42
N VAL A 110 4.73 8.38 -0.21
CA VAL A 110 3.43 8.37 0.47
C VAL A 110 2.79 6.99 0.32
N ASN A 111 2.39 6.40 1.44
CA ASN A 111 1.58 5.19 1.48
C ASN A 111 0.19 5.57 2.01
N ILE A 112 -0.84 5.27 1.24
CA ILE A 112 -2.23 5.59 1.58
C ILE A 112 -3.02 4.29 1.66
N ASP A 113 -3.54 3.98 2.84
CA ASP A 113 -4.42 2.83 3.04
C ASP A 113 -5.86 3.24 2.71
N ARG A 114 -6.27 3.06 1.44
CA ARG A 114 -7.56 3.53 0.92
C ARG A 114 -8.68 2.49 1.03
N ALA A 115 -8.30 1.23 1.00
CA ALA A 115 -9.25 0.12 1.00
C ALA A 115 -8.66 -1.11 1.70
N SER A 116 -9.53 -1.96 2.17
CA SER A 116 -9.18 -3.25 2.78
C SER A 116 -9.98 -4.37 2.13
N VAL A 117 -9.44 -5.58 2.15
CA VAL A 117 -10.19 -6.78 1.76
C VAL A 117 -10.82 -7.36 3.03
N PRO A 118 -12.13 -7.25 3.22
CA PRO A 118 -12.77 -7.79 4.40
C PRO A 118 -12.64 -9.32 4.38
N GLN A 119 -12.24 -9.90 5.53
CA GLN A 119 -12.09 -11.36 5.70
C GLN A 119 -11.16 -12.03 4.67
N ALA A 120 -10.09 -11.33 4.27
CA ALA A 120 -9.11 -11.88 3.34
C ALA A 120 -8.53 -13.21 3.85
N LEU A 121 -8.57 -14.23 3.00
CA LEU A 121 -7.86 -15.48 3.24
C LEU A 121 -6.44 -15.34 2.69
N LEU A 122 -5.46 -15.39 3.57
CA LEU A 122 -4.06 -15.26 3.22
C LEU A 122 -3.38 -16.62 3.20
N VAL A 123 -2.68 -16.92 2.12
CA VAL A 123 -1.92 -18.17 1.96
C VAL A 123 -0.45 -17.80 1.69
N PRO A 124 0.51 -18.41 2.41
CA PRO A 124 1.92 -18.20 2.14
C PRO A 124 2.27 -18.56 0.69
N ALA A 125 3.10 -17.74 0.03
CA ALA A 125 3.49 -17.97 -1.36
C ALA A 125 4.07 -19.37 -1.60
N GLN A 126 4.81 -19.90 -0.63
CA GLN A 126 5.42 -21.24 -0.68
C GLN A 126 4.42 -22.40 -0.66
N ALA A 127 3.18 -22.18 -0.18
CA ALA A 127 2.12 -23.19 -0.19
C ALA A 127 1.44 -23.33 -1.57
N ILE A 128 1.67 -22.37 -2.45
CA ILE A 128 1.02 -22.31 -3.76
C ILE A 128 1.82 -23.12 -4.76
N GLN A 129 1.20 -24.12 -5.31
CA GLN A 129 1.73 -24.91 -6.40
C GLN A 129 1.06 -24.53 -7.71
N ARG A 130 1.73 -24.76 -8.83
CA ARG A 130 1.12 -24.61 -10.15
C ARG A 130 1.02 -25.98 -10.80
N ASN A 131 -0.18 -26.28 -11.34
CA ASN A 131 -0.38 -27.49 -12.11
C ASN A 131 0.36 -27.40 -13.47
N ILE A 132 0.26 -28.47 -14.28
CA ILE A 132 0.90 -28.54 -15.62
C ILE A 132 0.41 -27.46 -16.58
N ASN A 133 -0.77 -26.89 -16.34
CA ASN A 133 -1.35 -25.79 -17.13
C ASN A 133 -0.95 -24.42 -16.58
N GLY A 134 -0.17 -24.35 -15.48
CA GLY A 134 0.22 -23.10 -14.83
C GLY A 134 -0.81 -22.53 -13.85
N GLU A 135 -1.95 -23.21 -13.63
CA GLU A 135 -3.01 -22.76 -12.73
C GLU A 135 -2.61 -22.95 -11.26
N PRO A 136 -2.90 -21.95 -10.39
CA PRO A 136 -2.54 -22.04 -8.99
C PRO A 136 -3.44 -23.04 -8.23
N GLN A 137 -2.82 -23.83 -7.37
CA GLN A 137 -3.49 -24.81 -6.52
C GLN A 137 -2.79 -24.92 -5.17
N VAL A 138 -3.48 -25.44 -4.18
CA VAL A 138 -2.95 -25.74 -2.84
C VAL A 138 -3.36 -27.14 -2.38
N TYR A 139 -2.60 -27.69 -1.44
CA TYR A 139 -2.99 -28.90 -0.74
C TYR A 139 -3.76 -28.55 0.52
N VAL A 140 -4.99 -29.06 0.66
CA VAL A 140 -5.87 -28.86 1.81
C VAL A 140 -6.09 -30.19 2.51
N ILE A 141 -5.98 -30.19 3.84
CA ILE A 141 -6.22 -31.38 4.65
C ILE A 141 -7.73 -31.63 4.77
N ASN A 142 -8.18 -32.78 4.31
CA ASN A 142 -9.58 -33.21 4.40
C ASN A 142 -9.91 -33.75 5.80
N ALA A 143 -11.19 -34.07 6.01
CA ALA A 143 -11.69 -34.63 7.27
C ALA A 143 -11.08 -36.00 7.65
N LYS A 144 -10.48 -36.71 6.69
CA LYS A 144 -9.83 -38.02 6.91
C LYS A 144 -8.34 -37.86 7.26
N GLY A 145 -7.80 -36.62 7.25
CA GLY A 145 -6.39 -36.32 7.52
C GLY A 145 -5.47 -36.55 6.31
N ALA A 146 -6.02 -36.69 5.12
CA ALA A 146 -5.27 -36.73 3.87
C ALA A 146 -5.28 -35.41 3.16
N ALA A 147 -4.29 -35.16 2.27
CA ALA A 147 -4.21 -33.95 1.49
C ALA A 147 -4.97 -34.10 0.16
N ASP A 148 -5.83 -33.15 -0.13
CA ASP A 148 -6.53 -33.00 -1.39
C ASP A 148 -6.01 -31.77 -2.13
N ILE A 149 -5.84 -31.90 -3.44
CA ILE A 149 -5.47 -30.76 -4.29
C ILE A 149 -6.72 -29.93 -4.54
N ARG A 150 -6.60 -28.62 -4.32
CA ARG A 150 -7.69 -27.68 -4.54
C ARG A 150 -7.21 -26.52 -5.40
N PRO A 151 -7.83 -26.28 -6.57
CA PRO A 151 -7.55 -25.10 -7.38
C PRO A 151 -8.01 -23.84 -6.64
N ILE A 152 -7.26 -22.77 -6.77
CA ILE A 152 -7.52 -21.48 -6.15
C ILE A 152 -7.40 -20.34 -7.16
N GLU A 153 -8.09 -19.23 -6.90
CA GLU A 153 -7.87 -17.97 -7.60
C GLU A 153 -7.06 -17.03 -6.70
N LEU A 154 -5.95 -16.55 -7.22
CA LEU A 154 -5.06 -15.62 -6.51
C LEU A 154 -5.47 -14.18 -6.80
N GLY A 155 -5.58 -13.38 -5.75
CA GLY A 155 -5.65 -11.93 -5.80
C GLY A 155 -4.27 -11.29 -5.68
N GLN A 156 -4.23 -10.12 -5.02
CA GLN A 156 -2.98 -9.39 -4.81
C GLN A 156 -2.04 -10.10 -3.84
N GLN A 157 -0.75 -9.95 -4.09
CA GLN A 157 0.28 -10.35 -3.14
C GLN A 157 0.40 -9.29 -2.04
N TYR A 158 0.41 -9.75 -0.80
CA TYR A 158 0.68 -8.94 0.39
C TYR A 158 1.88 -9.53 1.13
N GLU A 159 3.01 -8.84 1.08
CA GLU A 159 4.31 -9.33 1.59
C GLU A 159 4.65 -10.72 1.05
N GLN A 160 4.74 -11.73 1.93
CA GLN A 160 5.02 -13.13 1.62
C GLN A 160 3.77 -13.99 1.43
N PHE A 161 2.58 -13.36 1.45
CA PHE A 161 1.30 -14.04 1.31
C PHE A 161 0.59 -13.62 0.03
N TYR A 162 -0.30 -14.47 -0.44
CA TYR A 162 -1.28 -14.11 -1.46
C TYR A 162 -2.68 -14.09 -0.86
N ILE A 163 -3.47 -13.11 -1.26
CA ILE A 163 -4.91 -13.11 -1.00
C ILE A 163 -5.55 -14.15 -1.92
N VAL A 164 -6.36 -15.04 -1.36
CA VAL A 164 -7.12 -16.03 -2.14
C VAL A 164 -8.55 -15.54 -2.27
N SER A 165 -8.96 -15.28 -3.52
CA SER A 165 -10.32 -14.81 -3.83
C SER A 165 -11.33 -15.93 -3.91
N LYS A 166 -10.91 -17.13 -4.40
CA LYS A 166 -11.78 -18.31 -4.48
C LYS A 166 -11.00 -19.60 -4.26
N GLY A 167 -11.73 -20.64 -3.86
CA GLY A 167 -11.19 -21.99 -3.69
C GLY A 167 -10.92 -22.42 -2.25
N LEU A 168 -10.82 -21.48 -1.31
CA LEU A 168 -10.63 -21.76 0.11
C LEU A 168 -11.76 -21.20 0.96
N LYS A 169 -11.89 -21.75 2.15
CA LYS A 169 -12.82 -21.30 3.21
C LYS A 169 -12.06 -21.05 4.50
N ALA A 170 -12.58 -20.15 5.33
CA ALA A 170 -12.04 -19.94 6.67
C ALA A 170 -12.06 -21.25 7.47
N GLY A 171 -10.92 -21.60 8.07
CA GLY A 171 -10.75 -22.87 8.80
C GLY A 171 -10.15 -24.01 7.98
N ASP A 172 -10.01 -23.88 6.66
CA ASP A 172 -9.27 -24.86 5.85
C ASP A 172 -7.80 -24.94 6.31
N LYS A 173 -7.27 -26.15 6.42
CA LYS A 173 -5.87 -26.39 6.77
C LYS A 173 -5.07 -26.59 5.49
N VAL A 174 -4.24 -25.61 5.16
CA VAL A 174 -3.39 -25.64 3.97
C VAL A 174 -2.01 -26.15 4.32
N VAL A 175 -1.47 -27.05 3.50
CA VAL A 175 -0.09 -27.54 3.66
C VAL A 175 0.87 -26.47 3.12
N VAL A 176 1.83 -26.06 3.95
CA VAL A 176 2.80 -25.02 3.61
C VAL A 176 4.17 -25.61 3.27
N GLU A 177 4.55 -26.70 3.97
CA GLU A 177 5.85 -27.37 3.79
C GLU A 177 5.68 -28.88 3.65
N GLY A 178 6.64 -29.55 3.04
CA GLY A 178 6.62 -31.00 2.85
C GLY A 178 5.74 -31.51 1.71
N ILE A 179 5.29 -30.61 0.83
CA ILE A 179 4.39 -30.91 -0.28
C ILE A 179 4.95 -32.00 -1.20
N GLU A 180 6.26 -32.01 -1.43
CA GLU A 180 6.94 -32.99 -2.30
C GLU A 180 6.88 -34.43 -1.76
N ARG A 181 6.56 -34.62 -0.48
CA ARG A 181 6.48 -35.92 0.18
C ARG A 181 5.05 -36.45 0.26
N ILE A 182 4.08 -35.69 -0.21
CA ILE A 182 2.67 -36.07 -0.13
C ILE A 182 2.37 -37.14 -1.20
N GLN A 183 1.86 -38.30 -0.74
CA GLN A 183 1.32 -39.30 -1.62
C GLN A 183 -0.21 -39.27 -1.56
N PRO A 184 -0.91 -39.59 -2.66
CA PRO A 184 -2.37 -39.65 -2.67
C PRO A 184 -2.89 -40.59 -1.59
N ASN A 185 -3.90 -40.16 -0.83
CA ASN A 185 -4.57 -40.93 0.23
C ASN A 185 -3.70 -41.30 1.46
N GLN A 186 -2.52 -40.77 1.61
CA GLN A 186 -1.71 -40.97 2.79
C GLN A 186 -2.19 -40.09 3.95
N LYS A 187 -2.32 -40.72 5.13
CA LYS A 187 -2.57 -39.96 6.37
C LYS A 187 -1.32 -39.22 6.77
N LEU A 188 -1.44 -37.89 6.97
CA LEU A 188 -0.34 -37.00 7.25
C LEU A 188 -0.21 -36.70 8.75
N GLU A 189 1.02 -36.65 9.23
CA GLU A 189 1.33 -36.06 10.53
C GLU A 189 1.45 -34.56 10.36
N LEU A 190 0.65 -33.80 11.10
CA LEU A 190 0.54 -32.36 10.96
C LEU A 190 1.34 -31.63 12.04
N ALA A 191 2.22 -30.74 11.63
CA ALA A 191 2.86 -29.77 12.50
C ALA A 191 2.33 -28.37 12.17
N THR A 192 2.24 -27.52 13.20
CA THR A 192 1.81 -26.13 12.97
C THR A 192 2.97 -25.33 12.38
N TRP A 193 2.78 -24.84 11.17
CA TRP A 193 3.72 -23.91 10.55
C TRP A 193 3.62 -22.52 11.19
N LYS A 194 4.77 -21.91 11.48
CA LYS A 194 4.84 -20.52 11.96
C LYS A 194 5.46 -19.67 10.87
N ALA A 195 4.79 -18.59 10.51
CA ALA A 195 5.37 -17.62 9.57
C ALA A 195 6.70 -17.11 10.12
N PRO A 196 7.76 -17.05 9.30
CA PRO A 196 8.97 -16.34 9.67
C PRO A 196 8.59 -14.90 10.01
N ALA A 197 9.15 -14.36 11.10
CA ALA A 197 8.91 -12.98 11.49
C ALA A 197 9.27 -12.07 10.30
N SER A 198 8.32 -11.24 9.84
CA SER A 198 8.60 -10.25 8.81
C SER A 198 9.70 -9.33 9.34
N SER A 199 10.78 -9.19 8.60
CA SER A 199 11.92 -8.36 8.97
C SER A 199 11.60 -6.85 9.03
N ASN A 200 10.31 -6.49 8.94
CA ASN A 200 9.84 -5.10 8.84
C ASN A 200 8.68 -4.76 9.79
N SER A 201 8.43 -5.56 10.82
CA SER A 201 7.47 -5.18 11.88
C SER A 201 8.19 -4.47 13.03
N THR A 202 8.76 -3.31 12.80
CA THR A 202 8.86 -2.28 13.83
C THR A 202 7.60 -1.41 13.71
N LEU A 203 6.50 -1.93 14.23
CA LEU A 203 5.40 -1.11 14.71
C LEU A 203 5.65 -0.88 16.20
N PRO A 204 5.72 0.35 16.69
CA PRO A 204 5.20 0.68 17.99
C PRO A 204 3.71 0.93 17.88
#